data_46c6634f08925d366347ff5eab4cdca1
#
_entry.id   46c6634f08925d366347ff5eab4cdca1
#
_cell.length_a   1.000
_cell.length_b   1.000
_cell.length_c   1.000
_cell.angle_alpha   90.00
_cell.angle_beta   90.00
_cell.angle_gamma   90.00
#
_symmetry.space_group_name_H-M   'P 1'
#
loop_
_entity.id
_entity.type
_entity.pdbx_description
1 polymer ?
#
loop_
_entity_poly.entity_id
_entity_poly.type
_entity_poly.pdbx_seq_one_letter_code
_entity_poly.pdbx_strand_id
1 'polypeptide(L)'
;MQVLYKSTRGKEETVTASMAILKGLSEDGGLFVPTEIPKLDVPMDELAKMSYQETAYEVMKCFLTDFTEEELKNCINNAYDEKFDTKEIAPLHEADGAYFLELYHGATIAFKDMALSILPHLMTTAAKKNQVKNEIVILTATSGDTGKAAMAGFADVPGTKIIVFYPKHGVSPIQEKQMVTQKGNNTYVVGITGNFDDAQTAVKKMFNDKELEAELDAAGYQFSSANSINIGRLIPQIVYYVYAYASLVRQGKIKDGQEINVVVPTGNFGNILAAYYAKQMGLPVHKLICASNDNKVLYDFFRTGTYDRKRDFILTTSPSMDILISSNLERLIYRIAGGDAKKCAELMQSLTAGGEYTITEDMKAQLADFYGNYCTEDETAKTIAEIFKDSHYVIDTHTAVAAGVYDKYVKDTNDTTPTVIASTASPYKFTRSVMEALGADTDGKDDFALADELSALSGVKLPQAVETIRTAPVLHNRVVDAPDMPKAVKDILGIR
;
A
#
# COMPACT_ATOMS: atom_id res chain seq x y z
N MET A 1 -3.62 -13.62 -24.89
CA MET A 1 -2.22 -14.04 -24.64
C MET A 1 -2.07 -14.26 -23.14
N GLN A 2 -1.32 -15.28 -22.68
CA GLN A 2 -1.14 -15.51 -21.25
C GLN A 2 0.00 -14.62 -20.73
N VAL A 3 -0.26 -13.77 -19.76
CA VAL A 3 0.75 -12.99 -19.06
C VAL A 3 1.40 -13.87 -18.00
N LEU A 4 2.70 -14.09 -18.12
CA LEU A 4 3.51 -14.81 -17.17
C LEU A 4 4.34 -13.84 -16.32
N TYR A 5 4.88 -14.34 -15.24
CA TYR A 5 5.65 -13.54 -14.26
C TYR A 5 7.06 -14.11 -14.10
N LYS A 6 8.03 -13.23 -13.92
CA LYS A 6 9.43 -13.58 -13.70
C LYS A 6 10.06 -12.72 -12.61
N SER A 7 11.19 -13.16 -12.08
CA SER A 7 11.96 -12.42 -11.10
C SER A 7 12.65 -11.20 -11.72
N THR A 8 12.75 -10.11 -10.97
CA THR A 8 13.58 -8.94 -11.31
C THR A 8 15.08 -9.22 -11.25
N ARG A 9 15.53 -10.35 -10.68
CA ARG A 9 16.95 -10.68 -10.44
C ARG A 9 17.50 -11.86 -11.24
N GLY A 10 16.70 -12.42 -12.15
CA GLY A 10 17.25 -13.28 -13.20
C GLY A 10 17.02 -14.78 -13.08
N LYS A 11 16.17 -15.26 -12.18
CA LYS A 11 15.70 -16.63 -12.28
C LYS A 11 14.83 -16.76 -13.55
N GLU A 12 15.23 -17.66 -14.45
CA GLU A 12 14.67 -17.71 -15.82
C GLU A 12 13.28 -18.31 -15.91
N GLU A 13 12.87 -19.12 -14.94
CA GLU A 13 11.56 -19.76 -14.95
C GLU A 13 10.44 -18.74 -14.73
N THR A 14 9.56 -18.67 -15.73
CA THR A 14 8.33 -17.91 -15.61
C THR A 14 7.26 -18.71 -14.86
N VAL A 15 6.42 -18.02 -14.12
CA VAL A 15 5.29 -18.62 -13.39
C VAL A 15 3.98 -17.94 -13.79
N THR A 16 2.86 -18.59 -13.52
CA THR A 16 1.52 -17.99 -13.69
C THR A 16 1.29 -16.90 -12.65
N ALA A 17 0.28 -16.05 -12.87
CA ALA A 17 -0.10 -15.01 -11.91
C ALA A 17 -0.49 -15.61 -10.55
N SER A 18 -1.26 -16.69 -10.53
CA SER A 18 -1.65 -17.39 -9.31
C SER A 18 -0.43 -17.89 -8.52
N MET A 19 0.56 -18.45 -9.20
CA MET A 19 1.79 -18.92 -8.55
C MET A 19 2.63 -17.76 -8.02
N ALA A 20 2.73 -16.64 -8.75
CA ALA A 20 3.44 -15.46 -8.31
C ALA A 20 2.80 -14.84 -7.04
N ILE A 21 1.47 -14.82 -6.95
CA ILE A 21 0.73 -14.36 -5.78
C ILE A 21 0.98 -15.29 -4.58
N LEU A 22 0.94 -16.60 -4.76
CA LEU A 22 1.19 -17.58 -3.70
C LEU A 22 2.60 -17.49 -3.14
N LYS A 23 3.60 -17.43 -4.02
CA LYS A 23 5.01 -17.30 -3.62
C LYS A 23 5.29 -15.93 -2.98
N GLY A 24 4.64 -14.87 -3.46
CA GLY A 24 4.84 -13.48 -3.02
C GLY A 24 6.22 -12.91 -3.37
N LEU A 25 7.28 -13.72 -3.29
CA LEU A 25 8.67 -13.38 -3.58
C LEU A 25 9.33 -14.52 -4.36
N SER A 26 10.25 -14.19 -5.27
CA SER A 26 11.03 -15.20 -5.98
C SER A 26 12.11 -15.81 -5.06
N GLU A 27 12.53 -17.05 -5.36
CA GLU A 27 13.53 -17.78 -4.57
C GLU A 27 14.92 -17.13 -4.59
N ASP A 28 15.22 -16.30 -5.60
CA ASP A 28 16.44 -15.50 -5.68
C ASP A 28 16.36 -14.16 -4.90
N GLY A 29 15.24 -13.93 -4.22
CA GLY A 29 14.95 -12.71 -3.49
C GLY A 29 14.48 -11.54 -4.36
N GLY A 30 14.33 -11.75 -5.68
CA GLY A 30 13.77 -10.77 -6.61
C GLY A 30 12.26 -10.68 -6.55
N LEU A 31 11.72 -9.60 -7.04
CA LEU A 31 10.29 -9.35 -7.07
C LEU A 31 9.66 -9.90 -8.37
N PHE A 32 8.46 -10.45 -8.27
CA PHE A 32 7.74 -10.84 -9.48
C PHE A 32 7.25 -9.63 -10.27
N VAL A 33 7.52 -9.64 -11.57
CA VAL A 33 7.03 -8.68 -12.56
C VAL A 33 6.38 -9.42 -13.72
N PRO A 34 5.33 -8.87 -14.35
CA PRO A 34 4.78 -9.45 -15.56
C PRO A 34 5.82 -9.38 -16.69
N THR A 35 5.87 -10.39 -17.54
CA THR A 35 6.78 -10.44 -18.70
C THR A 35 6.55 -9.27 -19.64
N GLU A 36 5.31 -8.79 -19.72
CA GLU A 36 4.90 -7.58 -20.42
C GLU A 36 3.81 -6.86 -19.62
N ILE A 37 3.71 -5.54 -19.74
CA ILE A 37 2.57 -4.79 -19.21
C ILE A 37 1.49 -4.77 -20.31
N PRO A 38 0.34 -5.40 -20.08
CA PRO A 38 -0.72 -5.47 -21.06
C PRO A 38 -1.33 -4.10 -21.35
N LYS A 39 -1.93 -3.92 -22.51
CA LYS A 39 -2.74 -2.73 -22.83
C LYS A 39 -4.16 -2.91 -22.30
N LEU A 40 -4.77 -1.78 -21.95
CA LEU A 40 -6.18 -1.74 -21.60
C LEU A 40 -6.98 -1.49 -22.89
N ASP A 41 -7.70 -2.53 -23.34
CA ASP A 41 -8.39 -2.51 -24.64
C ASP A 41 -9.85 -2.01 -24.56
N VAL A 42 -10.33 -1.66 -23.35
CA VAL A 42 -11.69 -1.16 -23.14
C VAL A 42 -11.72 0.34 -23.45
N PRO A 43 -12.65 0.80 -24.31
CA PRO A 43 -12.83 2.22 -24.61
C PRO A 43 -13.17 3.03 -23.33
N MET A 44 -12.68 4.26 -23.26
CA MET A 44 -12.83 5.09 -22.07
C MET A 44 -14.31 5.48 -21.82
N ASP A 45 -15.11 5.63 -22.87
CA ASP A 45 -16.54 5.92 -22.75
C ASP A 45 -17.34 4.73 -22.17
N GLU A 46 -16.85 3.51 -22.31
CA GLU A 46 -17.38 2.33 -21.63
C GLU A 46 -16.92 2.28 -20.17
N LEU A 47 -15.61 2.46 -19.92
CA LEU A 47 -15.06 2.54 -18.55
C LEU A 47 -15.75 3.63 -17.72
N ALA A 48 -16.05 4.77 -18.32
CA ALA A 48 -16.75 5.87 -17.64
C ALA A 48 -18.16 5.52 -17.13
N LYS A 49 -18.77 4.45 -17.64
CA LYS A 49 -20.10 3.96 -17.20
C LYS A 49 -20.00 2.86 -16.14
N MET A 50 -18.80 2.30 -15.92
CA MET A 50 -18.59 1.17 -15.05
C MET A 50 -18.53 1.56 -13.56
N SER A 51 -18.99 0.65 -12.73
CA SER A 51 -18.71 0.66 -11.29
C SER A 51 -17.23 0.38 -11.02
N TYR A 52 -16.82 0.58 -9.77
CA TYR A 52 -15.46 0.22 -9.35
C TYR A 52 -15.16 -1.28 -9.59
N GLN A 53 -16.11 -2.16 -9.24
CA GLN A 53 -15.97 -3.60 -9.40
C GLN A 53 -15.85 -4.02 -10.88
N GLU A 54 -16.63 -3.41 -11.77
CA GLU A 54 -16.54 -3.66 -13.21
C GLU A 54 -15.19 -3.17 -13.77
N THR A 55 -14.75 -1.97 -13.38
CA THR A 55 -13.41 -1.46 -13.74
C THR A 55 -12.31 -2.37 -13.20
N ALA A 56 -12.46 -2.87 -11.97
CA ALA A 56 -11.50 -3.80 -11.36
C ALA A 56 -11.37 -5.08 -12.19
N TYR A 57 -12.48 -5.63 -12.66
CA TYR A 57 -12.44 -6.81 -13.53
C TYR A 57 -11.71 -6.52 -14.84
N GLU A 58 -12.05 -5.42 -15.53
CA GLU A 58 -11.42 -5.06 -16.80
C GLU A 58 -9.90 -4.87 -16.70
N VAL A 59 -9.42 -4.25 -15.61
CA VAL A 59 -7.99 -4.04 -15.37
C VAL A 59 -7.30 -5.34 -14.93
N MET A 60 -7.86 -6.04 -13.96
CA MET A 60 -7.19 -7.18 -13.33
C MET A 60 -7.14 -8.40 -14.25
N LYS A 61 -8.15 -8.62 -15.11
CA LYS A 61 -8.13 -9.71 -16.09
C LYS A 61 -6.96 -9.64 -17.07
N CYS A 62 -6.44 -8.43 -17.32
CA CYS A 62 -5.28 -8.24 -18.20
C CYS A 62 -4.00 -8.84 -17.59
N PHE A 63 -3.88 -8.86 -16.25
CA PHE A 63 -2.72 -9.34 -15.51
C PHE A 63 -2.90 -10.77 -14.97
N LEU A 64 -4.10 -11.10 -14.51
CA LEU A 64 -4.42 -12.36 -13.84
C LEU A 64 -5.02 -13.36 -14.85
N THR A 65 -4.29 -13.61 -15.92
CA THR A 65 -4.79 -14.35 -17.11
C THR A 65 -5.02 -15.84 -16.90
N ASP A 66 -4.57 -16.41 -15.81
CA ASP A 66 -4.85 -17.79 -15.41
C ASP A 66 -6.05 -17.91 -14.44
N PHE A 67 -6.66 -16.78 -14.02
CA PHE A 67 -7.93 -16.78 -13.31
C PHE A 67 -9.08 -16.78 -14.32
N THR A 68 -10.11 -17.58 -14.05
CA THR A 68 -11.35 -17.49 -14.84
C THR A 68 -12.14 -16.23 -14.52
N GLU A 69 -13.05 -15.83 -15.39
CA GLU A 69 -13.94 -14.70 -15.15
C GLU A 69 -14.70 -14.83 -13.83
N GLU A 70 -15.27 -16.01 -13.58
CA GLU A 70 -16.03 -16.31 -12.37
C GLU A 70 -15.15 -16.18 -11.10
N GLU A 71 -13.95 -16.77 -11.13
CA GLU A 71 -12.98 -16.69 -10.03
C GLU A 71 -12.62 -15.24 -9.70
N LEU A 72 -12.30 -14.46 -10.74
CA LEU A 72 -11.86 -13.08 -10.56
C LEU A 72 -13.00 -12.17 -10.08
N LYS A 73 -14.20 -12.28 -10.69
CA LYS A 73 -15.38 -11.53 -10.24
C LYS A 73 -15.76 -11.88 -8.80
N ASN A 74 -15.62 -13.15 -8.42
CA ASN A 74 -15.89 -13.57 -7.05
C ASN A 74 -14.87 -12.93 -6.07
N CYS A 75 -13.59 -12.91 -6.41
CA CYS A 75 -12.58 -12.21 -5.61
C CYS A 75 -12.91 -10.71 -5.45
N ILE A 76 -13.27 -10.05 -6.55
CA ILE A 76 -13.58 -8.62 -6.58
C ILE A 76 -14.82 -8.30 -5.73
N ASN A 77 -15.89 -9.05 -5.90
CA ASN A 77 -17.15 -8.80 -5.20
C ASN A 77 -17.07 -9.06 -3.70
N ASN A 78 -16.24 -10.02 -3.27
CA ASN A 78 -15.99 -10.25 -1.84
C ASN A 78 -15.02 -9.22 -1.22
N ALA A 79 -14.25 -8.54 -2.03
CA ALA A 79 -13.31 -7.52 -1.56
C ALA A 79 -13.94 -6.12 -1.45
N TYR A 80 -14.63 -5.70 -2.52
CA TYR A 80 -15.16 -4.34 -2.66
C TYR A 80 -16.67 -4.34 -2.48
N ASP A 81 -17.11 -4.51 -1.26
CA ASP A 81 -18.51 -4.62 -0.83
C ASP A 81 -18.86 -3.54 0.22
N GLU A 82 -19.85 -3.80 1.04
CA GLU A 82 -20.31 -2.93 2.13
C GLU A 82 -19.28 -2.65 3.25
N LYS A 83 -18.11 -3.28 3.21
CA LYS A 83 -16.97 -2.91 4.08
C LYS A 83 -16.41 -1.53 3.75
N PHE A 84 -16.68 -1.03 2.54
CA PHE A 84 -16.40 0.34 2.14
C PHE A 84 -17.63 1.23 2.42
N ASP A 85 -17.41 2.38 3.02
CA ASP A 85 -18.49 3.29 3.44
C ASP A 85 -19.09 4.13 2.30
N THR A 86 -18.58 3.96 1.08
CA THR A 86 -19.12 4.56 -0.15
C THR A 86 -19.19 3.55 -1.29
N LYS A 87 -20.26 3.66 -2.11
CA LYS A 87 -20.46 2.81 -3.28
C LYS A 87 -19.42 3.04 -4.39
N GLU A 88 -18.83 4.22 -4.42
CA GLU A 88 -17.78 4.57 -5.38
C GLU A 88 -16.44 3.93 -5.05
N ILE A 89 -16.27 3.37 -3.85
CA ILE A 89 -15.05 2.74 -3.33
C ILE A 89 -13.87 3.71 -3.26
N ALA A 90 -13.57 4.43 -4.33
CA ALA A 90 -12.49 5.41 -4.46
C ALA A 90 -13.01 6.71 -5.11
N PRO A 91 -13.80 7.52 -4.41
CA PRO A 91 -14.35 8.76 -4.94
C PRO A 91 -13.28 9.83 -5.13
N LEU A 92 -13.60 10.83 -5.96
CA LEU A 92 -12.81 12.03 -6.17
C LEU A 92 -13.43 13.22 -5.46
N HIS A 93 -12.63 13.96 -4.71
CA HIS A 93 -12.98 15.23 -4.12
C HIS A 93 -12.20 16.36 -4.77
N GLU A 94 -12.88 17.39 -5.28
CA GLU A 94 -12.24 18.57 -5.90
C GLU A 94 -11.97 19.64 -4.85
N ALA A 95 -10.70 19.96 -4.62
CA ALA A 95 -10.27 21.01 -3.71
C ALA A 95 -8.90 21.54 -4.17
N ASP A 96 -8.60 22.79 -3.84
CA ASP A 96 -7.29 23.41 -4.05
C ASP A 96 -6.72 23.23 -5.47
N GLY A 97 -7.59 23.31 -6.48
CA GLY A 97 -7.21 23.17 -7.89
C GLY A 97 -6.80 21.77 -8.33
N ALA A 98 -7.01 20.76 -7.51
CA ALA A 98 -6.71 19.36 -7.80
C ALA A 98 -7.89 18.44 -7.46
N TYR A 99 -7.77 17.16 -7.85
CA TYR A 99 -8.73 16.10 -7.56
C TYR A 99 -8.10 15.11 -6.59
N PHE A 100 -8.60 15.09 -5.35
CA PHE A 100 -8.15 14.16 -4.31
C PHE A 100 -8.85 12.83 -4.50
N LEU A 101 -8.08 11.79 -4.81
CA LEU A 101 -8.56 10.42 -4.93
C LEU A 101 -8.57 9.79 -3.54
N GLU A 102 -9.75 9.71 -2.94
CA GLU A 102 -9.94 9.21 -1.58
C GLU A 102 -9.87 7.69 -1.52
N LEU A 103 -8.75 7.15 -1.06
CA LEU A 103 -8.46 5.72 -1.00
C LEU A 103 -8.68 5.10 0.39
N TYR A 104 -9.40 5.81 1.27
CA TYR A 104 -9.49 5.49 2.70
C TYR A 104 -10.91 5.14 3.19
N HIS A 105 -11.79 4.75 2.28
CA HIS A 105 -13.17 4.39 2.60
C HIS A 105 -13.36 2.94 3.07
N GLY A 106 -12.29 2.16 3.16
CA GLY A 106 -12.30 0.78 3.64
C GLY A 106 -12.27 0.63 5.16
N ALA A 107 -12.24 -0.62 5.61
CA ALA A 107 -12.37 -1.01 7.02
C ALA A 107 -11.30 -0.43 7.97
N THR A 108 -10.14 -0.03 7.47
CA THR A 108 -9.05 0.52 8.29
C THR A 108 -8.74 1.99 7.97
N ILE A 109 -9.59 2.61 7.14
CA ILE A 109 -9.51 4.02 6.75
C ILE A 109 -8.15 4.46 6.19
N ALA A 110 -7.51 3.56 5.41
CA ALA A 110 -6.27 3.81 4.69
C ALA A 110 -6.23 3.05 3.36
N PHE A 111 -5.46 3.54 2.38
CA PHE A 111 -5.37 2.97 1.03
C PHE A 111 -4.94 1.50 0.97
N LYS A 112 -4.32 0.99 2.03
CA LYS A 112 -3.90 -0.41 2.12
C LYS A 112 -5.08 -1.37 2.01
N ASP A 113 -6.27 -0.95 2.41
CA ASP A 113 -7.52 -1.71 2.26
C ASP A 113 -7.82 -2.03 0.78
N MET A 114 -7.46 -1.13 -0.15
CA MET A 114 -7.72 -1.31 -1.58
C MET A 114 -7.08 -2.59 -2.15
N ALA A 115 -5.94 -3.00 -1.60
CA ALA A 115 -5.24 -4.22 -2.02
C ALA A 115 -5.38 -5.37 -1.01
N LEU A 116 -5.45 -5.07 0.29
CA LEU A 116 -5.52 -6.09 1.33
C LEU A 116 -6.92 -6.69 1.50
N SER A 117 -7.97 -6.02 1.03
CA SER A 117 -9.32 -6.59 0.98
C SER A 117 -9.44 -7.71 -0.07
N ILE A 118 -8.72 -7.61 -1.18
CA ILE A 118 -8.81 -8.61 -2.26
C ILE A 118 -7.72 -9.69 -2.18
N LEU A 119 -6.55 -9.38 -1.61
CA LEU A 119 -5.42 -10.31 -1.57
C LEU A 119 -5.77 -11.69 -0.99
N PRO A 120 -6.52 -11.82 0.13
CA PRO A 120 -6.87 -13.14 0.66
C PRO A 120 -7.72 -13.97 -0.31
N HIS A 121 -8.63 -13.34 -1.04
CA HIS A 121 -9.45 -14.03 -2.04
C HIS A 121 -8.62 -14.46 -3.26
N LEU A 122 -7.67 -13.65 -3.70
CA LEU A 122 -6.71 -14.02 -4.74
C LEU A 122 -5.81 -15.16 -4.28
N MET A 123 -5.31 -15.13 -3.05
CA MET A 123 -4.44 -16.17 -2.48
C MET A 123 -5.17 -17.51 -2.35
N THR A 124 -6.38 -17.54 -1.82
CA THR A 124 -7.16 -18.76 -1.64
C THR A 124 -7.58 -19.37 -2.98
N THR A 125 -7.93 -18.54 -3.96
CA THR A 125 -8.19 -18.97 -5.32
C THR A 125 -6.93 -19.53 -5.97
N ALA A 126 -5.79 -18.85 -5.83
CA ALA A 126 -4.50 -19.28 -6.30
C ALA A 126 -4.07 -20.62 -5.68
N ALA A 127 -4.28 -20.80 -4.37
CA ALA A 127 -4.00 -22.05 -3.67
C ALA A 127 -4.80 -23.23 -4.26
N LYS A 128 -6.10 -23.04 -4.49
CA LYS A 128 -6.95 -24.06 -5.13
C LYS A 128 -6.45 -24.42 -6.54
N LYS A 129 -6.12 -23.41 -7.36
CA LYS A 129 -5.61 -23.60 -8.73
C LYS A 129 -4.31 -24.39 -8.75
N ASN A 130 -3.43 -24.16 -7.80
CA ASN A 130 -2.12 -24.81 -7.70
C ASN A 130 -2.14 -26.06 -6.79
N GLN A 131 -3.32 -26.55 -6.42
CA GLN A 131 -3.53 -27.76 -5.64
C GLN A 131 -2.79 -27.75 -4.27
N VAL A 132 -2.60 -26.57 -3.72
CA VAL A 132 -2.04 -26.38 -2.36
C VAL A 132 -3.04 -26.88 -1.34
N LYS A 133 -2.60 -27.80 -0.48
CA LYS A 133 -3.46 -28.43 0.55
C LYS A 133 -3.33 -27.73 1.91
N ASN A 134 -2.19 -27.11 2.15
CA ASN A 134 -1.87 -26.46 3.41
C ASN A 134 -2.70 -25.18 3.60
N GLU A 135 -3.14 -24.93 4.82
CA GLU A 135 -3.74 -23.66 5.21
C GLU A 135 -2.67 -22.56 5.21
N ILE A 136 -2.99 -21.40 4.61
CA ILE A 136 -2.04 -20.30 4.49
C ILE A 136 -1.99 -19.53 5.80
N VAL A 137 -0.81 -19.40 6.38
CA VAL A 137 -0.56 -18.58 7.57
C VAL A 137 0.18 -17.32 7.16
N ILE A 138 -0.51 -16.19 7.24
CA ILE A 138 0.10 -14.88 7.04
C ILE A 138 0.81 -14.50 8.35
N LEU A 139 2.11 -14.31 8.26
CA LEU A 139 2.94 -13.86 9.37
C LEU A 139 3.47 -12.45 9.05
N THR A 140 3.23 -11.49 9.94
CA THR A 140 3.68 -10.13 9.73
C THR A 140 4.09 -9.43 11.01
N ALA A 141 5.11 -8.58 10.91
CA ALA A 141 5.40 -7.54 11.89
C ALA A 141 4.84 -6.21 11.38
N THR A 142 4.30 -5.39 12.26
CA THR A 142 3.72 -4.09 11.89
C THR A 142 4.09 -3.01 12.89
N SER A 143 4.25 -1.79 12.37
CA SER A 143 4.27 -0.56 13.16
C SER A 143 2.88 0.10 13.28
N GLY A 144 1.81 -0.59 12.84
CA GLY A 144 0.42 -0.14 12.96
C GLY A 144 -0.44 -0.49 11.74
N ASP A 145 -0.34 0.27 10.65
CA ASP A 145 -1.33 0.27 9.56
C ASP A 145 -1.40 -1.00 8.72
N THR A 146 -0.25 -1.55 8.31
CA THR A 146 -0.24 -2.71 7.40
C THR A 146 -0.80 -3.96 8.08
N GLY A 147 -0.42 -4.20 9.33
CA GLY A 147 -0.92 -5.34 10.09
C GLY A 147 -2.41 -5.25 10.33
N LYS A 148 -2.93 -4.07 10.65
CA LYS A 148 -4.36 -3.87 10.83
C LYS A 148 -5.14 -4.09 9.53
N ALA A 149 -4.69 -3.53 8.42
CA ALA A 149 -5.35 -3.72 7.13
C ALA A 149 -5.30 -5.19 6.66
N ALA A 150 -4.17 -5.87 6.89
CA ALA A 150 -4.06 -7.31 6.62
C ALA A 150 -5.03 -8.12 7.48
N MET A 151 -5.11 -7.85 8.79
CA MET A 151 -6.07 -8.55 9.66
C MET A 151 -7.51 -8.35 9.22
N ALA A 152 -7.90 -7.12 8.89
CA ALA A 152 -9.25 -6.82 8.43
C ALA A 152 -9.58 -7.54 7.10
N GLY A 153 -8.62 -7.60 6.18
CA GLY A 153 -8.79 -8.28 4.90
C GLY A 153 -8.84 -9.80 5.02
N PHE A 154 -8.03 -10.42 5.90
CA PHE A 154 -7.97 -11.86 6.10
C PHE A 154 -8.98 -12.39 7.13
N ALA A 155 -9.68 -11.51 7.88
CA ALA A 155 -10.64 -11.93 8.89
C ALA A 155 -11.71 -12.86 8.32
N ASP A 156 -11.82 -14.04 8.92
CA ASP A 156 -12.79 -15.09 8.57
C ASP A 156 -12.73 -15.59 7.11
N VAL A 157 -11.63 -15.33 6.38
CA VAL A 157 -11.42 -15.91 5.05
C VAL A 157 -10.99 -17.37 5.19
N PRO A 158 -11.80 -18.34 4.69
CA PRO A 158 -11.51 -19.76 4.84
C PRO A 158 -10.18 -20.17 4.21
N GLY A 159 -9.43 -21.05 4.87
CA GLY A 159 -8.14 -21.54 4.39
C GLY A 159 -6.97 -20.59 4.70
N THR A 160 -7.21 -19.58 5.53
CA THR A 160 -6.18 -18.64 5.98
C THR A 160 -6.16 -18.45 7.49
N LYS A 161 -4.98 -18.17 8.03
CA LYS A 161 -4.78 -17.61 9.37
C LYS A 161 -3.86 -16.40 9.26
N ILE A 162 -4.02 -15.43 10.14
CA ILE A 162 -3.12 -14.28 10.20
C ILE A 162 -2.62 -14.06 11.61
N ILE A 163 -1.30 -13.96 11.76
CA ILE A 163 -0.61 -13.68 13.02
C ILE A 163 0.16 -12.38 12.85
N VAL A 164 -0.17 -11.39 13.67
CA VAL A 164 0.42 -10.05 13.63
C VAL A 164 1.19 -9.79 14.90
N PHE A 165 2.46 -9.43 14.76
CA PHE A 165 3.31 -8.97 15.86
C PHE A 165 3.47 -7.46 15.80
N TYR A 166 3.34 -6.78 16.94
CA TYR A 166 3.52 -5.33 17.03
C TYR A 166 4.28 -4.95 18.31
N PRO A 167 5.10 -3.88 18.27
CA PRO A 167 5.76 -3.38 19.48
C PRO A 167 4.71 -2.76 20.42
N LYS A 168 4.58 -3.29 21.64
CA LYS A 168 3.54 -2.91 22.63
C LYS A 168 3.53 -1.42 22.94
N HIS A 169 4.68 -0.75 22.86
CA HIS A 169 4.85 0.67 23.16
C HIS A 169 5.28 1.50 21.93
N GLY A 170 5.16 0.93 20.72
CA GLY A 170 5.64 1.53 19.47
C GLY A 170 4.54 1.90 18.47
N VAL A 171 3.26 1.91 18.88
CA VAL A 171 2.10 2.26 18.06
C VAL A 171 1.21 3.26 18.79
N SER A 172 0.41 4.04 18.03
CA SER A 172 -0.54 4.97 18.66
C SER A 172 -1.67 4.22 19.39
N PRO A 173 -2.34 4.85 20.38
CA PRO A 173 -3.47 4.25 21.09
C PRO A 173 -4.59 3.77 20.16
N ILE A 174 -4.93 4.55 19.12
CA ILE A 174 -5.94 4.15 18.13
C ILE A 174 -5.45 2.94 17.33
N GLN A 175 -4.21 2.94 16.86
CA GLN A 175 -3.66 1.80 16.12
C GLN A 175 -3.62 0.53 16.96
N GLU A 176 -3.18 0.63 18.22
CA GLU A 176 -3.22 -0.52 19.14
C GLU A 176 -4.66 -1.01 19.33
N LYS A 177 -5.58 -0.09 19.63
CA LYS A 177 -6.99 -0.42 19.82
C LYS A 177 -7.58 -1.12 18.60
N GLN A 178 -7.28 -0.62 17.40
CA GLN A 178 -7.70 -1.27 16.16
C GLN A 178 -7.22 -2.71 16.04
N MET A 179 -5.99 -3.02 16.47
CA MET A 179 -5.43 -4.37 16.40
C MET A 179 -6.00 -5.28 17.48
N VAL A 180 -5.95 -4.86 18.75
CA VAL A 180 -6.33 -5.74 19.88
C VAL A 180 -7.83 -6.00 19.98
N THR A 181 -8.66 -5.24 19.26
CA THR A 181 -10.12 -5.44 19.16
C THR A 181 -10.56 -6.11 17.86
N GLN A 182 -9.62 -6.48 16.97
CA GLN A 182 -9.95 -7.11 15.71
C GLN A 182 -10.70 -8.43 15.92
N LYS A 183 -11.87 -8.54 15.31
CA LYS A 183 -12.66 -9.77 15.27
C LYS A 183 -12.16 -10.69 14.14
N GLY A 184 -12.48 -11.96 14.25
CA GLY A 184 -12.15 -13.00 13.27
C GLY A 184 -11.64 -14.27 13.96
N ASN A 185 -12.18 -15.43 13.60
CA ASN A 185 -11.80 -16.70 14.20
C ASN A 185 -10.39 -17.16 13.80
N ASN A 186 -9.83 -16.55 12.76
CA ASN A 186 -8.52 -16.86 12.17
C ASN A 186 -7.49 -15.73 12.36
N THR A 187 -7.81 -14.71 13.19
CA THR A 187 -6.94 -13.55 13.42
C THR A 187 -6.29 -13.60 14.79
N TYR A 188 -4.98 -13.36 14.85
CA TYR A 188 -4.20 -13.42 16.09
C TYR A 188 -3.27 -12.21 16.16
N VAL A 189 -3.25 -11.53 17.30
CA VAL A 189 -2.40 -10.37 17.55
C VAL A 189 -1.56 -10.62 18.78
N VAL A 190 -0.26 -10.38 18.67
CA VAL A 190 0.70 -10.58 19.76
C VAL A 190 1.57 -9.34 19.89
N GLY A 191 1.49 -8.70 21.06
CA GLY A 191 2.42 -7.63 21.41
C GLY A 191 3.82 -8.19 21.69
N ILE A 192 4.86 -7.42 21.41
CA ILE A 192 6.20 -7.75 21.84
C ILE A 192 6.77 -6.66 22.75
N THR A 193 7.67 -7.04 23.64
CA THR A 193 8.37 -6.11 24.54
C THR A 193 9.50 -5.34 23.86
N GLY A 194 9.92 -5.76 22.64
CA GLY A 194 10.90 -5.10 21.79
C GLY A 194 10.34 -3.99 20.91
N ASN A 195 11.15 -3.52 20.01
CA ASN A 195 10.79 -2.52 19.00
C ASN A 195 10.33 -3.18 17.68
N PHE A 196 9.98 -2.35 16.68
CA PHE A 196 9.54 -2.85 15.37
C PHE A 196 10.61 -3.64 14.63
N ASP A 197 11.88 -3.24 14.72
CA ASP A 197 12.99 -3.94 14.06
C ASP A 197 13.23 -5.33 14.66
N ASP A 198 13.01 -5.48 15.98
CA ASP A 198 13.07 -6.77 16.67
C ASP A 198 11.98 -7.72 16.14
N ALA A 199 10.74 -7.22 16.03
CA ALA A 199 9.62 -7.97 15.47
C ALA A 199 9.88 -8.38 14.01
N GLN A 200 10.33 -7.44 13.18
CA GLN A 200 10.61 -7.68 11.76
C GLN A 200 11.75 -8.67 11.56
N THR A 201 12.80 -8.58 12.38
CA THR A 201 13.94 -9.49 12.34
C THR A 201 13.51 -10.90 12.74
N ALA A 202 12.69 -11.06 13.78
CA ALA A 202 12.19 -12.35 14.21
C ALA A 202 11.27 -12.98 13.14
N VAL A 203 10.38 -12.21 12.53
CA VAL A 203 9.53 -12.67 11.42
C VAL A 203 10.40 -13.16 10.25
N LYS A 204 11.41 -12.40 9.84
CA LYS A 204 12.34 -12.82 8.76
C LYS A 204 13.08 -14.11 9.11
N LYS A 205 13.52 -14.28 10.36
CA LYS A 205 14.16 -15.52 10.82
C LYS A 205 13.19 -16.70 10.70
N MET A 206 11.94 -16.56 11.13
CA MET A 206 10.93 -17.62 11.03
C MET A 206 10.64 -18.03 9.57
N PHE A 207 10.60 -17.08 8.62
CA PHE A 207 10.44 -17.39 7.20
C PHE A 207 11.61 -18.19 6.61
N ASN A 208 12.81 -18.06 7.17
CA ASN A 208 14.03 -18.74 6.71
C ASN A 208 14.37 -20.01 7.54
N ASP A 209 13.58 -20.31 8.56
CA ASP A 209 13.79 -21.46 9.44
C ASP A 209 13.22 -22.72 8.80
N LYS A 210 14.12 -23.59 8.31
CA LYS A 210 13.75 -24.86 7.62
C LYS A 210 13.16 -25.91 8.55
N GLU A 211 13.50 -25.89 9.84
CA GLU A 211 12.92 -26.79 10.82
C GLU A 211 11.46 -26.39 11.10
N LEU A 212 11.22 -25.11 11.33
CA LEU A 212 9.88 -24.56 11.50
C LEU A 212 9.02 -24.75 10.25
N GLU A 213 9.58 -24.58 9.05
CA GLU A 213 8.88 -24.85 7.77
C GLU A 213 8.42 -26.30 7.68
N ALA A 214 9.27 -27.25 8.06
CA ALA A 214 8.93 -28.68 8.04
C ALA A 214 7.87 -29.03 9.09
N GLU A 215 7.92 -28.44 10.29
CA GLU A 215 6.91 -28.62 11.32
C GLU A 215 5.54 -28.06 10.90
N LEU A 216 5.52 -26.90 10.26
CA LEU A 216 4.31 -26.28 9.69
C LEU A 216 3.70 -27.19 8.61
N ASP A 217 4.51 -27.64 7.66
CA ASP A 217 4.06 -28.53 6.56
C ASP A 217 3.46 -29.82 7.12
N ALA A 218 4.13 -30.46 8.08
CA ALA A 218 3.63 -31.66 8.76
C ALA A 218 2.29 -31.42 9.49
N ALA A 219 2.04 -30.21 9.95
CA ALA A 219 0.79 -29.80 10.60
C ALA A 219 -0.28 -29.28 9.62
N GLY A 220 0.01 -29.26 8.32
CA GLY A 220 -0.90 -28.79 7.29
C GLY A 220 -0.95 -27.27 7.12
N TYR A 221 0.12 -26.57 7.49
CA TYR A 221 0.28 -25.11 7.34
C TYR A 221 1.43 -24.74 6.45
N GLN A 222 1.35 -23.55 5.85
CA GLN A 222 2.48 -22.91 5.19
C GLN A 222 2.47 -21.41 5.41
N PHE A 223 3.64 -20.82 5.61
CA PHE A 223 3.76 -19.37 5.68
C PHE A 223 3.57 -18.71 4.32
N SER A 224 2.96 -17.54 4.35
CA SER A 224 2.93 -16.61 3.23
C SER A 224 2.98 -15.17 3.73
N SER A 225 3.27 -14.25 2.81
CA SER A 225 3.44 -12.83 3.14
C SER A 225 2.40 -11.97 2.44
N ALA A 226 1.77 -11.09 3.20
CA ALA A 226 0.91 -10.03 2.70
C ALA A 226 1.65 -8.69 2.51
N ASN A 227 2.98 -8.70 2.43
CA ASN A 227 3.79 -7.50 2.26
C ASN A 227 3.54 -6.79 0.92
N SER A 228 3.88 -5.49 0.85
CA SER A 228 3.69 -4.66 -0.35
C SER A 228 4.43 -5.16 -1.59
N ILE A 229 5.43 -6.03 -1.42
CA ILE A 229 6.19 -6.63 -2.52
C ILE A 229 5.44 -7.75 -3.23
N ASN A 230 4.39 -8.34 -2.64
CA ASN A 230 3.56 -9.31 -3.31
C ASN A 230 2.86 -8.67 -4.52
N ILE A 231 2.96 -9.29 -5.69
CA ILE A 231 2.33 -8.78 -6.92
C ILE A 231 0.80 -8.69 -6.80
N GLY A 232 0.18 -9.54 -5.99
CA GLY A 232 -1.25 -9.50 -5.66
C GLY A 232 -1.65 -8.26 -4.86
N ARG A 233 -0.69 -7.48 -4.33
CA ARG A 233 -0.94 -6.16 -3.76
C ARG A 233 -0.72 -5.00 -4.73
N LEU A 234 0.11 -5.20 -5.76
CA LEU A 234 0.38 -4.17 -6.76
C LEU A 234 -0.77 -4.06 -7.77
N ILE A 235 -1.20 -5.19 -8.33
CA ILE A 235 -2.21 -5.21 -9.40
C ILE A 235 -3.52 -4.51 -9.01
N PRO A 236 -4.12 -4.75 -7.83
CA PRO A 236 -5.35 -4.06 -7.44
C PRO A 236 -5.22 -2.55 -7.35
N GLN A 237 -4.02 -2.03 -7.14
CA GLN A 237 -3.78 -0.58 -7.05
C GLN A 237 -3.80 0.12 -8.42
N ILE A 238 -3.62 -0.61 -9.51
CA ILE A 238 -3.77 -0.06 -10.86
C ILE A 238 -5.21 0.37 -11.12
N VAL A 239 -6.16 -0.37 -10.56
CA VAL A 239 -7.61 -0.19 -10.75
C VAL A 239 -8.05 1.23 -10.40
N TYR A 240 -7.68 1.74 -9.23
CA TYR A 240 -8.21 3.04 -8.79
C TYR A 240 -7.67 4.22 -9.60
N TYR A 241 -6.54 4.10 -10.28
CA TYR A 241 -6.08 5.14 -11.21
C TYR A 241 -6.87 5.13 -12.51
N VAL A 242 -7.17 3.95 -13.05
CA VAL A 242 -8.05 3.81 -14.22
C VAL A 242 -9.46 4.31 -13.89
N TYR A 243 -9.99 3.93 -12.72
CA TYR A 243 -11.30 4.37 -12.24
C TYR A 243 -11.35 5.89 -12.00
N ALA A 244 -10.29 6.49 -11.43
CA ALA A 244 -10.20 7.94 -11.24
C ALA A 244 -10.23 8.69 -12.57
N TYR A 245 -9.46 8.25 -13.56
CA TYR A 245 -9.47 8.84 -14.89
C TYR A 245 -10.87 8.74 -15.55
N ALA A 246 -11.45 7.55 -15.53
CA ALA A 246 -12.80 7.31 -16.04
C ALA A 246 -13.86 8.16 -15.33
N SER A 247 -13.70 8.38 -14.02
CA SER A 247 -14.58 9.24 -13.22
C SER A 247 -14.46 10.70 -13.59
N LEU A 248 -13.27 11.20 -13.86
CA LEU A 248 -13.06 12.56 -14.35
C LEU A 248 -13.72 12.78 -15.72
N VAL A 249 -13.61 11.81 -16.63
CA VAL A 249 -14.30 11.83 -17.93
C VAL A 249 -15.80 11.82 -17.75
N ARG A 250 -16.33 10.91 -16.92
CA ARG A 250 -17.76 10.81 -16.60
C ARG A 250 -18.34 12.10 -16.03
N GLN A 251 -17.59 12.78 -15.18
CA GLN A 251 -17.97 14.05 -14.55
C GLN A 251 -17.78 15.27 -15.47
N GLY A 252 -17.23 15.07 -16.67
CA GLY A 252 -16.94 16.15 -17.61
C GLY A 252 -15.81 17.10 -17.18
N LYS A 253 -14.96 16.66 -16.24
CA LYS A 253 -13.82 17.42 -15.73
C LYS A 253 -12.64 17.43 -16.71
N ILE A 254 -12.49 16.34 -17.45
CA ILE A 254 -11.53 16.19 -18.55
C ILE A 254 -12.22 15.56 -19.77
N LYS A 255 -11.60 15.72 -20.94
CA LYS A 255 -11.99 15.00 -22.16
C LYS A 255 -11.25 13.67 -22.23
N ASP A 256 -11.85 12.69 -22.91
CA ASP A 256 -11.14 11.45 -23.23
C ASP A 256 -9.85 11.75 -24.03
N GLY A 257 -8.76 11.10 -23.64
CA GLY A 257 -7.42 11.33 -24.18
C GLY A 257 -6.69 12.55 -23.60
N GLN A 258 -7.33 13.38 -22.79
CA GLN A 258 -6.66 14.49 -22.10
C GLN A 258 -5.74 13.94 -21.01
N GLU A 259 -4.49 14.38 -21.00
CA GLU A 259 -3.52 13.94 -19.99
C GLU A 259 -3.85 14.48 -18.59
N ILE A 260 -3.47 13.71 -17.58
CA ILE A 260 -3.52 14.11 -16.17
C ILE A 260 -2.15 13.92 -15.51
N ASN A 261 -1.88 14.68 -14.47
CA ASN A 261 -0.80 14.36 -13.53
C ASN A 261 -1.33 13.48 -12.41
N VAL A 262 -0.46 12.67 -11.84
CA VAL A 262 -0.75 11.86 -10.66
C VAL A 262 0.30 12.14 -9.59
N VAL A 263 -0.13 12.59 -8.41
CA VAL A 263 0.73 12.85 -7.24
C VAL A 263 0.51 11.77 -6.20
N VAL A 264 1.58 11.17 -5.72
CA VAL A 264 1.49 10.07 -4.77
C VAL A 264 2.40 10.29 -3.58
N PRO A 265 1.86 10.31 -2.34
CA PRO A 265 2.69 10.25 -1.14
C PRO A 265 3.35 8.86 -1.09
N THR A 266 4.68 8.84 -1.16
CA THR A 266 5.41 7.63 -1.53
C THR A 266 6.34 7.15 -0.42
N GLY A 267 6.13 5.91 0.01
CA GLY A 267 7.06 5.13 0.85
C GLY A 267 7.64 3.95 0.07
N ASN A 268 7.02 2.77 0.15
CA ASN A 268 7.49 1.53 -0.49
C ASN A 268 7.28 1.46 -2.01
N PHE A 269 6.94 2.56 -2.66
CA PHE A 269 6.80 2.72 -4.11
C PHE A 269 5.67 1.92 -4.78
N GLY A 270 4.91 1.12 -4.06
CA GLY A 270 3.86 0.28 -4.64
C GLY A 270 2.74 1.10 -5.30
N ASN A 271 2.27 2.13 -4.63
CA ASN A 271 1.18 2.98 -5.10
C ASN A 271 1.56 3.75 -6.39
N ILE A 272 2.67 4.48 -6.40
CA ILE A 272 3.11 5.22 -7.60
C ILE A 272 3.52 4.28 -8.74
N LEU A 273 4.05 3.11 -8.45
CA LEU A 273 4.33 2.07 -9.45
C LEU A 273 3.04 1.57 -10.12
N ALA A 274 1.94 1.46 -9.37
CA ALA A 274 0.64 1.13 -9.94
C ALA A 274 0.16 2.22 -10.92
N ALA A 275 0.36 3.50 -10.60
CA ALA A 275 0.09 4.60 -11.53
C ALA A 275 0.99 4.53 -12.78
N TYR A 276 2.26 4.17 -12.62
CA TYR A 276 3.16 3.92 -13.74
C TYR A 276 2.68 2.75 -14.62
N TYR A 277 2.20 1.66 -14.01
CA TYR A 277 1.62 0.56 -14.78
C TYR A 277 0.36 0.99 -15.52
N ALA A 278 -0.52 1.77 -14.91
CA ALA A 278 -1.70 2.34 -15.58
C ALA A 278 -1.29 3.18 -16.82
N LYS A 279 -0.26 4.03 -16.68
CA LYS A 279 0.31 4.78 -17.82
C LYS A 279 0.80 3.84 -18.91
N GLN A 280 1.55 2.79 -18.56
CA GLN A 280 2.05 1.82 -19.53
C GLN A 280 0.92 1.00 -20.20
N MET A 281 -0.21 0.80 -19.53
CA MET A 281 -1.43 0.21 -20.11
C MET A 281 -2.11 1.12 -21.13
N GLY A 282 -1.75 2.39 -21.18
CA GLY A 282 -2.29 3.38 -22.12
C GLY A 282 -3.11 4.49 -21.49
N LEU A 283 -3.20 4.56 -20.14
CA LEU A 283 -3.86 5.68 -19.47
C LEU A 283 -3.11 6.97 -19.77
N PRO A 284 -3.79 8.07 -20.17
CA PRO A 284 -3.14 9.34 -20.49
C PRO A 284 -2.62 10.05 -19.23
N VAL A 285 -1.44 9.67 -18.79
CA VAL A 285 -0.74 10.28 -17.64
C VAL A 285 0.43 11.10 -18.15
N HIS A 286 0.46 12.39 -17.85
CA HIS A 286 1.57 13.28 -18.20
C HIS A 286 2.76 13.04 -17.26
N LYS A 287 2.59 13.36 -15.96
CA LYS A 287 3.63 13.19 -14.95
C LYS A 287 3.18 12.32 -13.77
N LEU A 288 4.13 11.58 -13.24
CA LEU A 288 4.05 10.84 -12.00
C LEU A 288 4.89 11.59 -10.95
N ILE A 289 4.23 12.23 -10.01
CA ILE A 289 4.85 13.10 -9.02
C ILE A 289 5.04 12.31 -7.73
N CYS A 290 6.29 11.97 -7.44
CA CYS A 290 6.70 11.22 -6.25
C CYS A 290 6.94 12.19 -5.10
N ALA A 291 6.04 12.19 -4.12
CA ALA A 291 6.15 13.03 -2.93
C ALA A 291 6.82 12.27 -1.80
N SER A 292 7.87 12.85 -1.22
CA SER A 292 8.58 12.36 -0.04
C SER A 292 8.32 13.26 1.16
N ASN A 293 8.40 12.69 2.37
CA ASN A 293 8.53 13.48 3.60
C ASN A 293 10.02 13.78 3.90
N ASP A 294 10.37 14.11 5.12
CA ASP A 294 11.77 14.38 5.50
C ASP A 294 12.70 13.18 5.27
N ASN A 295 12.19 11.94 5.19
CA ASN A 295 12.92 10.77 4.69
C ASN A 295 12.97 10.78 3.15
N LYS A 296 13.69 11.73 2.59
CA LYS A 296 13.67 12.10 1.16
C LYS A 296 14.59 11.28 0.26
N VAL A 297 14.78 10.00 0.54
CA VAL A 297 15.65 9.13 -0.25
C VAL A 297 15.22 9.04 -1.72
N LEU A 298 13.91 9.00 -1.99
CA LEU A 298 13.38 8.96 -3.35
C LEU A 298 13.56 10.30 -4.08
N TYR A 299 13.36 11.43 -3.40
CA TYR A 299 13.64 12.74 -3.97
C TYR A 299 15.10 12.84 -4.45
N ASP A 300 16.05 12.47 -3.58
CA ASP A 300 17.47 12.49 -3.92
C ASP A 300 17.78 11.53 -5.08
N PHE A 301 17.17 10.33 -5.11
CA PHE A 301 17.32 9.37 -6.19
C PHE A 301 16.82 9.93 -7.54
N PHE A 302 15.64 10.49 -7.61
CA PHE A 302 15.13 11.06 -8.87
C PHE A 302 15.96 12.22 -9.38
N ARG A 303 16.55 13.00 -8.47
CA ARG A 303 17.40 14.13 -8.82
C ARG A 303 18.78 13.70 -9.31
N THR A 304 19.42 12.75 -8.62
CA THR A 304 20.82 12.41 -8.81
C THR A 304 21.05 11.13 -9.63
N GLY A 305 20.11 10.20 -9.64
CA GLY A 305 20.28 8.84 -10.13
C GLY A 305 20.97 7.92 -9.11
N THR A 306 21.27 8.41 -7.91
CA THR A 306 21.88 7.63 -6.83
C THR A 306 20.86 7.38 -5.74
N TYR A 307 20.67 6.11 -5.40
CA TYR A 307 19.89 5.69 -4.24
C TYR A 307 20.84 5.40 -3.07
N ASP A 308 20.73 6.18 -2.00
CA ASP A 308 21.58 6.07 -0.82
C ASP A 308 20.73 5.92 0.45
N ARG A 309 20.83 4.74 1.11
CA ARG A 309 20.18 4.44 2.39
C ARG A 309 21.00 4.80 3.63
N LYS A 310 22.24 5.24 3.45
CA LYS A 310 23.18 5.61 4.53
C LYS A 310 22.84 7.01 5.06
N ARG A 311 21.72 7.12 5.71
CA ARG A 311 21.21 8.36 6.30
C ARG A 311 20.44 8.08 7.58
N ASP A 312 20.24 9.10 8.40
CA ASP A 312 19.44 8.98 9.60
C ASP A 312 17.97 8.70 9.25
N PHE A 313 17.35 7.86 10.05
CA PHE A 313 15.90 7.60 9.98
C PHE A 313 15.17 8.66 10.80
N ILE A 314 14.24 9.37 10.18
CA ILE A 314 13.48 10.46 10.79
C ILE A 314 12.06 9.96 11.05
N LEU A 315 11.62 10.03 12.30
CA LEU A 315 10.20 9.80 12.65
C LEU A 315 9.41 11.06 12.33
N THR A 316 8.35 10.90 11.52
CA THR A 316 7.51 12.00 11.06
C THR A 316 6.04 11.77 11.41
N THR A 317 5.20 12.78 11.16
CA THR A 317 3.74 12.67 11.27
C THR A 317 3.10 11.90 10.13
N SER A 318 3.86 11.52 9.10
CA SER A 318 3.43 10.67 7.97
C SER A 318 4.16 9.31 7.95
N PRO A 319 3.94 8.44 8.96
CA PRO A 319 4.79 7.28 9.24
C PRO A 319 4.80 6.22 8.15
N SER A 320 3.81 6.13 7.29
CA SER A 320 3.82 5.18 6.15
C SER A 320 4.85 5.54 5.07
N MET A 321 5.41 6.75 5.13
CA MET A 321 6.45 7.27 4.26
C MET A 321 7.83 7.25 4.91
N ASP A 322 7.93 6.88 6.20
CA ASP A 322 9.19 6.77 6.94
C ASP A 322 9.93 5.50 6.51
N ILE A 323 10.74 5.63 5.47
CA ILE A 323 11.50 4.52 4.89
C ILE A 323 12.92 4.94 4.52
N LEU A 324 13.85 4.00 4.62
CA LEU A 324 15.20 4.11 4.05
C LEU A 324 15.35 3.22 2.80
N ILE A 325 14.56 2.16 2.68
CA ILE A 325 14.52 1.27 1.53
C ILE A 325 13.12 1.23 0.96
N SER A 326 12.97 1.73 -0.26
CA SER A 326 11.72 1.72 -1.01
C SER A 326 11.63 0.43 -1.84
N SER A 327 10.95 -0.57 -1.29
CA SER A 327 11.08 -1.96 -1.74
C SER A 327 10.58 -2.21 -3.17
N ASN A 328 9.47 -1.58 -3.59
CA ASN A 328 8.95 -1.77 -4.96
C ASN A 328 9.66 -0.94 -6.02
N LEU A 329 10.58 -0.04 -5.63
CA LEU A 329 11.41 0.68 -6.59
C LEU A 329 12.24 -0.29 -7.47
N GLU A 330 12.59 -1.45 -6.93
CA GLU A 330 13.28 -2.51 -7.68
C GLU A 330 12.55 -2.88 -8.97
N ARG A 331 11.22 -2.88 -8.99
CA ARG A 331 10.42 -3.15 -10.19
C ARG A 331 10.59 -2.05 -11.25
N LEU A 332 10.69 -0.79 -10.82
CA LEU A 332 11.01 0.31 -11.74
C LEU A 332 12.44 0.21 -12.24
N ILE A 333 13.41 -0.06 -11.36
CA ILE A 333 14.83 -0.25 -11.73
C ILE A 333 14.95 -1.34 -12.80
N TYR A 334 14.28 -2.48 -12.62
CA TYR A 334 14.25 -3.55 -13.62
C TYR A 334 13.69 -3.04 -14.98
N ARG A 335 12.62 -2.24 -14.97
CA ARG A 335 12.00 -1.72 -16.20
C ARG A 335 12.90 -0.72 -16.93
N ILE A 336 13.46 0.24 -16.22
CA ILE A 336 14.35 1.26 -16.82
C ILE A 336 15.71 0.69 -17.25
N ALA A 337 16.09 -0.48 -16.71
CA ALA A 337 17.23 -1.27 -17.20
C ALA A 337 16.89 -2.07 -18.48
N GLY A 338 15.72 -1.83 -19.10
CA GLY A 338 15.30 -2.57 -20.29
C GLY A 338 14.91 -4.03 -20.04
N GLY A 339 14.61 -4.39 -18.78
CA GLY A 339 14.32 -5.77 -18.39
C GLY A 339 15.57 -6.61 -18.16
N ASP A 340 16.74 -6.00 -18.02
CA ASP A 340 17.99 -6.69 -17.70
C ASP A 340 18.04 -7.07 -16.21
N ALA A 341 17.70 -8.32 -15.94
CA ALA A 341 17.64 -8.88 -14.61
C ALA A 341 19.03 -8.95 -13.93
N LYS A 342 20.09 -9.18 -14.71
CA LYS A 342 21.46 -9.20 -14.19
C LYS A 342 21.85 -7.80 -13.69
N LYS A 343 21.58 -6.77 -14.47
CA LYS A 343 21.83 -5.38 -14.10
C LYS A 343 21.03 -4.98 -12.84
N CYS A 344 19.75 -5.37 -12.78
CA CYS A 344 18.92 -5.14 -11.61
C CYS A 344 19.50 -5.82 -10.36
N ALA A 345 19.90 -7.10 -10.47
CA ALA A 345 20.52 -7.86 -9.38
C ALA A 345 21.82 -7.22 -8.86
N GLU A 346 22.68 -6.74 -9.78
CA GLU A 346 23.93 -6.04 -9.42
C GLU A 346 23.65 -4.77 -8.61
N LEU A 347 22.64 -3.97 -9.00
CA LEU A 347 22.27 -2.75 -8.28
C LEU A 347 21.67 -3.07 -6.89
N MET A 348 20.82 -4.10 -6.79
CA MET A 348 20.25 -4.54 -5.50
C MET A 348 21.32 -5.13 -4.58
N GLN A 349 22.30 -5.83 -5.12
CA GLN A 349 23.45 -6.31 -4.35
C GLN A 349 24.31 -5.15 -3.84
N SER A 350 24.55 -4.12 -4.65
CA SER A 350 25.25 -2.90 -4.24
C SER A 350 24.53 -2.21 -3.09
N LEU A 351 23.20 -2.09 -3.16
CA LEU A 351 22.40 -1.53 -2.06
C LEU A 351 22.52 -2.36 -0.77
N THR A 352 22.53 -3.67 -0.90
CA THR A 352 22.60 -4.57 0.26
C THR A 352 23.98 -4.52 0.92
N ALA A 353 25.04 -4.59 0.13
CA ALA A 353 26.43 -4.65 0.62
C ALA A 353 27.00 -3.28 0.97
N GLY A 354 26.79 -2.28 0.12
CA GLY A 354 27.39 -0.94 0.23
C GLY A 354 26.44 0.15 0.72
N GLY A 355 25.14 -0.12 0.75
CA GLY A 355 24.11 0.84 1.18
C GLY A 355 23.68 1.83 0.11
N GLU A 356 24.23 1.75 -1.11
CA GLU A 356 23.91 2.65 -2.22
C GLU A 356 24.08 1.99 -3.58
N TYR A 357 23.44 2.55 -4.59
CA TYR A 357 23.70 2.29 -6.01
C TYR A 357 23.46 3.53 -6.84
N THR A 358 24.09 3.60 -8.02
CA THR A 358 23.86 4.65 -9.03
C THR A 358 23.42 3.99 -10.33
N ILE A 359 22.32 4.47 -10.92
CA ILE A 359 21.84 4.03 -12.23
C ILE A 359 22.66 4.70 -13.34
N THR A 360 22.64 4.09 -14.54
CA THR A 360 23.33 4.67 -15.71
C THR A 360 22.53 5.89 -16.25
N GLU A 361 23.18 6.73 -17.06
CA GLU A 361 22.52 7.87 -17.72
C GLU A 361 21.37 7.42 -18.62
N ASP A 362 21.51 6.28 -19.32
CA ASP A 362 20.43 5.72 -20.14
C ASP A 362 19.21 5.31 -19.30
N MET A 363 19.45 4.71 -18.13
CA MET A 363 18.39 4.39 -17.18
C MET A 363 17.75 5.66 -16.60
N LYS A 364 18.55 6.68 -16.30
CA LYS A 364 18.05 7.97 -15.81
C LYS A 364 17.17 8.67 -16.83
N ALA A 365 17.50 8.59 -18.12
CA ALA A 365 16.66 9.12 -19.19
C ALA A 365 15.26 8.47 -19.24
N GLN A 366 15.13 7.20 -18.82
CA GLN A 366 13.83 6.52 -18.72
C GLN A 366 12.95 7.00 -17.55
N LEU A 367 13.48 7.86 -16.67
CA LEU A 367 12.73 8.46 -15.55
C LEU A 367 12.05 9.78 -15.94
N ALA A 368 12.03 10.17 -17.20
CA ALA A 368 11.46 11.44 -17.68
C ALA A 368 9.98 11.65 -17.30
N ASP A 369 9.23 10.55 -17.12
CA ASP A 369 7.84 10.62 -16.68
C ASP A 369 7.67 10.99 -15.20
N PHE A 370 8.74 10.87 -14.41
CA PHE A 370 8.72 11.12 -12.97
C PHE A 370 9.23 12.51 -12.61
N TYR A 371 8.61 13.10 -11.60
CA TYR A 371 9.10 14.26 -10.90
C TYR A 371 9.14 13.92 -9.39
N GLY A 372 10.25 14.17 -8.72
CA GLY A 372 10.39 13.95 -7.29
C GLY A 372 10.58 15.26 -6.54
N ASN A 373 9.87 15.43 -5.42
CA ASN A 373 10.13 16.50 -4.46
C ASN A 373 9.72 16.03 -3.05
N TYR A 374 9.94 16.86 -2.04
CA TYR A 374 9.64 16.53 -0.66
C TYR A 374 8.98 17.71 0.08
N CYS A 375 8.34 17.37 1.20
CA CYS A 375 7.71 18.31 2.12
C CYS A 375 8.27 18.07 3.52
N THR A 376 8.65 19.13 4.21
CA THR A 376 9.07 19.06 5.62
C THR A 376 7.85 18.92 6.54
N GLU A 377 8.06 18.59 7.83
CA GLU A 377 6.98 18.54 8.83
C GLU A 377 6.25 19.89 8.96
N ASP A 378 6.98 21.01 8.98
CA ASP A 378 6.38 22.34 9.03
C ASP A 378 5.56 22.66 7.78
N GLU A 379 6.05 22.31 6.61
CA GLU A 379 5.32 22.48 5.34
C GLU A 379 4.08 21.57 5.30
N THR A 380 4.17 20.37 5.84
CA THR A 380 3.05 19.42 5.93
C THR A 380 1.92 19.99 6.79
N ALA A 381 2.24 20.46 8.00
CA ALA A 381 1.26 21.09 8.90
C ALA A 381 0.63 22.35 8.27
N LYS A 382 1.45 23.17 7.63
CA LYS A 382 0.98 24.38 6.92
C LYS A 382 0.01 24.01 5.79
N THR A 383 0.32 22.99 4.99
CA THR A 383 -0.55 22.55 3.89
C THR A 383 -1.92 22.08 4.39
N ILE A 384 -1.99 21.33 5.51
CA ILE A 384 -3.27 20.95 6.13
C ILE A 384 -4.09 22.20 6.49
N ALA A 385 -3.46 23.18 7.15
CA ALA A 385 -4.13 24.39 7.59
C ALA A 385 -4.63 25.24 6.40
N GLU A 386 -3.82 25.39 5.35
CA GLU A 386 -4.15 26.20 4.18
C GLU A 386 -5.31 25.57 3.39
N ILE A 387 -5.26 24.28 3.08
CA ILE A 387 -6.34 23.60 2.35
C ILE A 387 -7.65 23.64 3.15
N PHE A 388 -7.60 23.41 4.46
CA PHE A 388 -8.79 23.52 5.29
C PHE A 388 -9.37 24.94 5.29
N LYS A 389 -8.51 25.96 5.44
CA LYS A 389 -8.93 27.37 5.44
C LYS A 389 -9.60 27.76 4.12
N ASP A 390 -9.04 27.33 2.99
CA ASP A 390 -9.45 27.83 1.67
C ASP A 390 -10.61 27.02 1.08
N SER A 391 -10.73 25.72 1.39
CA SER A 391 -11.74 24.83 0.83
C SER A 391 -12.62 24.11 1.85
N HIS A 392 -12.35 24.23 3.15
CA HIS A 392 -12.96 23.44 4.23
C HIS A 392 -12.77 21.92 4.06
N TYR A 393 -11.80 21.51 3.25
CA TYR A 393 -11.45 20.10 3.03
C TYR A 393 -10.33 19.70 3.98
N VAL A 394 -10.59 18.69 4.83
CA VAL A 394 -9.60 18.18 5.78
C VAL A 394 -8.89 16.98 5.16
N ILE A 395 -7.56 17.03 5.16
CA ILE A 395 -6.70 15.96 4.67
C ILE A 395 -5.80 15.42 5.79
N ASP A 396 -5.33 14.18 5.64
CA ASP A 396 -4.33 13.61 6.54
C ASP A 396 -2.92 14.10 6.22
N THR A 397 -1.98 13.75 7.09
CA THR A 397 -0.58 14.16 6.98
C THR A 397 0.12 13.65 5.71
N HIS A 398 -0.18 12.42 5.28
CA HIS A 398 0.39 11.85 4.04
C HIS A 398 -0.12 12.59 2.80
N THR A 399 -1.42 12.81 2.73
CA THR A 399 -2.05 13.59 1.66
C THR A 399 -1.51 15.02 1.64
N ALA A 400 -1.24 15.61 2.81
CA ALA A 400 -0.65 16.93 2.90
C ALA A 400 0.77 17.00 2.33
N VAL A 401 1.60 15.98 2.55
CA VAL A 401 2.90 15.88 1.89
C VAL A 401 2.73 15.87 0.37
N ALA A 402 1.78 15.11 -0.16
CA ALA A 402 1.53 15.06 -1.59
C ALA A 402 1.04 16.40 -2.14
N ALA A 403 0.11 17.06 -1.47
CA ALA A 403 -0.43 18.36 -1.86
C ALA A 403 0.66 19.46 -1.83
N GLY A 404 1.47 19.51 -0.77
CA GLY A 404 2.58 20.48 -0.70
C GLY A 404 3.68 20.25 -1.76
N VAL A 405 3.92 18.99 -2.14
CA VAL A 405 4.80 18.68 -3.28
C VAL A 405 4.17 19.09 -4.61
N TYR A 406 2.85 18.91 -4.77
CA TYR A 406 2.12 19.41 -5.95
C TYR A 406 2.25 20.92 -6.11
N ASP A 407 2.10 21.68 -5.04
CA ASP A 407 2.30 23.13 -5.06
C ASP A 407 3.71 23.53 -5.51
N LYS A 408 4.73 22.79 -5.04
CA LYS A 408 6.12 23.01 -5.49
C LYS A 408 6.27 22.68 -6.97
N TYR A 409 5.68 21.57 -7.43
CA TYR A 409 5.69 21.19 -8.84
C TYR A 409 5.08 22.26 -9.75
N VAL A 410 3.91 22.78 -9.40
CA VAL A 410 3.25 23.84 -10.15
C VAL A 410 4.11 25.13 -10.19
N LYS A 411 4.71 25.51 -9.06
CA LYS A 411 5.63 26.65 -8.99
C LYS A 411 6.87 26.47 -9.85
N ASP A 412 7.43 25.26 -9.90
CA ASP A 412 8.65 24.96 -10.64
C ASP A 412 8.41 24.89 -12.16
N THR A 413 7.23 24.43 -12.59
CA THR A 413 6.96 24.07 -13.99
C THR A 413 5.94 24.94 -14.68
N ASN A 414 5.07 25.65 -13.93
CA ASN A 414 3.86 26.31 -14.41
C ASN A 414 2.91 25.37 -15.17
N ASP A 415 2.95 24.06 -14.88
CA ASP A 415 2.08 23.06 -15.50
C ASP A 415 0.65 23.20 -14.98
N THR A 416 -0.32 23.27 -15.89
CA THR A 416 -1.75 23.42 -15.63
C THR A 416 -2.54 22.15 -15.96
N THR A 417 -1.86 21.04 -16.21
CA THR A 417 -2.47 19.74 -16.48
C THR A 417 -3.34 19.32 -15.30
N PRO A 418 -4.60 18.88 -15.50
CA PRO A 418 -5.46 18.40 -14.44
C PRO A 418 -4.74 17.34 -13.60
N THR A 419 -4.80 17.47 -12.29
CA THR A 419 -3.98 16.67 -11.38
C THR A 419 -4.82 15.87 -10.40
N VAL A 420 -4.52 14.58 -10.28
CA VAL A 420 -5.08 13.67 -9.28
C VAL A 420 -4.05 13.48 -8.16
N ILE A 421 -4.44 13.76 -6.93
CA ILE A 421 -3.63 13.53 -5.72
C ILE A 421 -4.17 12.30 -5.00
N ALA A 422 -3.34 11.28 -4.80
CA ALA A 422 -3.72 10.11 -4.03
C ALA A 422 -3.86 10.48 -2.54
N SER A 423 -5.10 10.48 -2.05
CA SER A 423 -5.43 10.72 -0.64
C SER A 423 -5.47 9.37 0.09
N THR A 424 -4.37 9.05 0.78
CA THR A 424 -4.04 7.68 1.17
C THR A 424 -4.51 7.28 2.56
N ALA A 425 -4.95 8.23 3.38
CA ALA A 425 -5.53 7.94 4.68
C ALA A 425 -6.61 8.97 5.05
N SER A 426 -7.55 8.54 5.87
CA SER A 426 -8.52 9.44 6.49
C SER A 426 -7.81 10.35 7.50
N PRO A 427 -8.20 11.63 7.63
CA PRO A 427 -7.68 12.52 8.67
C PRO A 427 -7.89 11.97 10.08
N TYR A 428 -8.91 11.16 10.29
CA TYR A 428 -9.17 10.47 11.57
C TYR A 428 -8.16 9.38 11.93
N LYS A 429 -7.33 8.94 11.00
CA LYS A 429 -6.24 8.01 11.27
C LYS A 429 -5.09 8.67 12.05
N PHE A 430 -4.87 9.94 11.80
CA PHE A 430 -3.80 10.77 12.36
C PHE A 430 -4.37 12.02 13.02
N THR A 431 -5.47 11.86 13.76
CA THR A 431 -6.30 12.94 14.30
C THR A 431 -5.50 13.97 15.08
N ARG A 432 -4.58 13.53 15.94
CA ARG A 432 -3.77 14.44 16.78
C ARG A 432 -2.94 15.39 15.91
N SER A 433 -2.16 14.84 14.98
CA SER A 433 -1.32 15.66 14.08
C SER A 433 -2.13 16.59 13.18
N VAL A 434 -3.31 16.14 12.74
CA VAL A 434 -4.24 16.98 11.96
C VAL A 434 -4.78 18.13 12.83
N MET A 435 -5.21 17.86 14.06
CA MET A 435 -5.73 18.87 14.97
C MET A 435 -4.66 19.89 15.37
N GLU A 436 -3.42 19.44 15.63
CA GLU A 436 -2.28 20.33 15.89
C GLU A 436 -2.00 21.25 14.68
N ALA A 437 -2.01 20.70 13.46
CA ALA A 437 -1.86 21.47 12.24
C ALA A 437 -2.97 22.53 12.05
N LEU A 438 -4.19 22.23 12.52
CA LEU A 438 -5.33 23.16 12.50
C LEU A 438 -5.28 24.17 13.67
N GLY A 439 -4.25 24.13 14.50
CA GLY A 439 -4.06 25.06 15.63
C GLY A 439 -4.86 24.73 16.87
N ALA A 440 -5.38 23.53 17.00
CA ALA A 440 -6.11 23.09 18.19
C ALA A 440 -5.15 22.74 19.34
N ASP A 441 -5.58 22.99 20.57
CA ASP A 441 -4.91 22.49 21.76
C ASP A 441 -5.20 21.01 21.95
N THR A 442 -4.16 20.18 21.88
CA THR A 442 -4.26 18.72 22.03
C THR A 442 -3.79 18.19 23.37
N ASP A 443 -3.26 19.06 24.25
CA ASP A 443 -2.71 18.66 25.53
C ASP A 443 -3.77 18.06 26.45
N GLY A 444 -3.44 16.91 27.03
CA GLY A 444 -4.29 16.20 27.99
C GLY A 444 -5.55 15.55 27.39
N LYS A 445 -5.75 15.62 26.09
CA LYS A 445 -6.87 14.98 25.38
C LYS A 445 -6.47 13.62 24.83
N ASP A 446 -7.38 12.66 24.90
CA ASP A 446 -7.21 11.39 24.18
C ASP A 446 -7.59 11.52 22.71
N ASP A 447 -7.16 10.58 21.90
CA ASP A 447 -7.34 10.62 20.44
C ASP A 447 -8.82 10.50 20.02
N PHE A 448 -9.70 9.91 20.85
CA PHE A 448 -11.14 9.85 20.56
C PHE A 448 -11.82 11.19 20.84
N ALA A 449 -11.42 11.89 21.89
CA ALA A 449 -11.90 13.25 22.14
C ALA A 449 -11.47 14.20 21.02
N LEU A 450 -10.23 14.08 20.54
CA LEU A 450 -9.75 14.85 19.39
C LEU A 450 -10.50 14.51 18.10
N ALA A 451 -10.89 13.23 17.91
CA ALA A 451 -11.69 12.83 16.76
C ALA A 451 -13.10 13.45 16.79
N ASP A 452 -13.73 13.53 17.96
CA ASP A 452 -15.01 14.23 18.13
C ASP A 452 -14.87 15.74 17.84
N GLU A 453 -13.80 16.37 18.31
CA GLU A 453 -13.52 17.78 18.03
C GLU A 453 -13.25 18.02 16.53
N LEU A 454 -12.49 17.13 15.87
CA LEU A 454 -12.24 17.21 14.43
C LEU A 454 -13.55 17.09 13.65
N SER A 455 -14.43 16.18 14.06
CA SER A 455 -15.76 16.02 13.43
C SER A 455 -16.61 17.28 13.58
N ALA A 456 -16.60 17.90 14.77
CA ALA A 456 -17.32 19.14 15.03
C ALA A 456 -16.73 20.33 14.23
N LEU A 457 -15.41 20.41 14.11
CA LEU A 457 -14.70 21.47 13.40
C LEU A 457 -14.87 21.37 11.87
N SER A 458 -14.73 20.18 11.32
CA SER A 458 -14.72 19.95 9.87
C SER A 458 -16.11 19.69 9.27
N GLY A 459 -17.08 19.28 10.10
CA GLY A 459 -18.36 18.77 9.63
C GLY A 459 -18.27 17.36 8.99
N VAL A 460 -17.09 16.76 8.92
CA VAL A 460 -16.90 15.41 8.40
C VAL A 460 -17.32 14.39 9.45
N LYS A 461 -18.22 13.49 9.08
CA LYS A 461 -18.73 12.45 9.97
C LYS A 461 -17.59 11.51 10.42
N LEU A 462 -17.59 11.17 11.69
CA LEU A 462 -16.65 10.20 12.25
C LEU A 462 -16.83 8.83 11.55
N PRO A 463 -15.75 8.22 11.01
CA PRO A 463 -15.85 6.92 10.37
C PRO A 463 -16.30 5.82 11.34
N GLN A 464 -17.15 4.92 10.87
CA GLN A 464 -17.62 3.77 11.66
C GLN A 464 -16.46 2.94 12.22
N ALA A 465 -15.36 2.87 11.48
CA ALA A 465 -14.12 2.19 11.90
C ALA A 465 -13.51 2.78 13.18
N VAL A 466 -13.68 4.08 13.45
CA VAL A 466 -13.23 4.74 14.68
C VAL A 466 -14.27 4.58 15.79
N GLU A 467 -15.55 4.81 15.48
CA GLU A 467 -16.64 4.64 16.46
C GLU A 467 -16.69 3.23 17.05
N THR A 468 -16.58 2.22 16.18
CA THR A 468 -16.68 0.82 16.61
C THR A 468 -15.59 0.43 17.59
N ILE A 469 -14.36 0.89 17.41
CA ILE A 469 -13.25 0.51 18.30
C ILE A 469 -13.27 1.23 19.64
N ARG A 470 -13.97 2.36 19.76
CA ARG A 470 -14.05 3.16 21.00
C ARG A 470 -14.47 2.31 22.20
N THR A 471 -15.52 1.51 22.02
CA THR A 471 -16.09 0.67 23.07
C THR A 471 -15.87 -0.83 22.88
N ALA A 472 -15.16 -1.22 21.81
CA ALA A 472 -14.91 -2.62 21.51
C ALA A 472 -14.08 -3.30 22.62
N PRO A 473 -14.40 -4.54 22.99
CA PRO A 473 -13.63 -5.28 23.96
C PRO A 473 -12.26 -5.68 23.40
N VAL A 474 -11.25 -5.72 24.27
CA VAL A 474 -9.93 -6.25 23.91
C VAL A 474 -10.05 -7.77 23.75
N LEU A 475 -9.77 -8.28 22.56
CA LEU A 475 -9.83 -9.69 22.21
C LEU A 475 -8.43 -10.34 22.22
N HIS A 476 -7.38 -9.54 22.02
CA HIS A 476 -6.00 -10.00 21.94
C HIS A 476 -5.15 -9.27 22.97
N ASN A 477 -4.66 -10.00 23.96
CA ASN A 477 -3.89 -9.45 25.08
C ASN A 477 -2.54 -10.16 25.32
N ARG A 478 -2.17 -11.08 24.42
CA ARG A 478 -0.89 -11.81 24.52
C ARG A 478 0.28 -10.86 24.23
N VAL A 479 1.29 -10.91 25.11
CA VAL A 479 2.56 -10.18 24.95
C VAL A 479 3.69 -11.18 25.20
N VAL A 480 4.73 -11.14 24.35
CA VAL A 480 5.91 -12.01 24.47
C VAL A 480 7.19 -11.22 24.21
N ASP A 481 8.32 -11.77 24.59
CA ASP A 481 9.62 -11.27 24.16
C ASP A 481 9.92 -11.70 22.71
N ALA A 482 10.69 -10.91 21.97
CA ALA A 482 10.99 -11.21 20.57
C ALA A 482 11.57 -12.62 20.33
N PRO A 483 12.44 -13.19 21.18
CA PRO A 483 12.91 -14.56 21.05
C PRO A 483 11.82 -15.63 21.20
N ASP A 484 10.72 -15.32 21.87
CA ASP A 484 9.59 -16.24 22.12
C ASP A 484 8.52 -16.22 21.00
N MET A 485 8.68 -15.37 20.00
CA MET A 485 7.74 -15.26 18.87
C MET A 485 7.53 -16.60 18.14
N PRO A 486 8.55 -17.43 17.83
CA PRO A 486 8.34 -18.74 17.21
C PRO A 486 7.48 -19.69 18.06
N LYS A 487 7.68 -19.69 19.37
CA LYS A 487 6.84 -20.44 20.30
C LYS A 487 5.39 -19.94 20.29
N ALA A 488 5.20 -18.62 20.26
CA ALA A 488 3.86 -18.05 20.17
C ALA A 488 3.13 -18.48 18.89
N VAL A 489 3.83 -18.55 17.75
CA VAL A 489 3.28 -19.07 16.48
C VAL A 489 2.88 -20.55 16.63
N LYS A 490 3.77 -21.40 17.15
CA LYS A 490 3.48 -22.83 17.38
C LYS A 490 2.26 -23.02 18.29
N ASP A 491 2.19 -22.30 19.40
CA ASP A 491 1.06 -22.36 20.34
C ASP A 491 -0.27 -21.97 19.66
N ILE A 492 -0.27 -20.91 18.86
CA ILE A 492 -1.46 -20.44 18.09
C ILE A 492 -1.92 -21.50 17.09
N LEU A 493 -0.99 -22.16 16.42
CA LEU A 493 -1.26 -23.17 15.39
C LEU A 493 -1.47 -24.58 15.97
N GLY A 494 -1.28 -24.76 17.29
CA GLY A 494 -1.43 -26.04 17.94
C GLY A 494 -0.30 -27.05 17.61
N ILE A 495 0.86 -26.56 17.21
CA ILE A 495 2.07 -27.35 16.90
C ILE A 495 2.82 -27.60 18.23
N ARG A 496 3.16 -28.85 18.50
CA ARG A 496 3.85 -29.25 19.73
C ARG A 496 5.35 -29.45 19.51
#